data_0209ece87751af40720465b4c4eaaf44
#
_entry.id   0209ece87751af40720465b4c4eaaf44
#
_cell.length_a   1.000
_cell.length_b   1.000
_cell.length_c   1.000
_cell.angle_alpha   90.00
_cell.angle_beta   90.00
_cell.angle_gamma   90.00
#
_symmetry.space_group_name_H-M   'P 1'
#
loop_
_entity.id
_entity.type
_entity.pdbx_description
1 polymer ?
#
loop_
_entity_poly.entity_id
_entity_poly.type
_entity_poly.pdbx_seq_one_letter_code
_entity_poly.pdbx_strand_id
1 'polypeptide(L)'
;MKKYLIIIGLLGSLLACAGQPSGGDATIRSAQKYPYRFNTYTPHIYVDAFLNDSLPIQMVYDCAAPFVWLDSTFVDNHYGYESNQTMAFEGIGTSGRQVVKAFQDWNITIAGKREEFPIIPAPNLRSTFTDSIDGVIGLVFIKKHVWEFDFGTQSFDILPAVPDSVRKNWHALKLFFRDKMYYFEAPATLFVTDSVKISGKLLFDSGMGTDLCLFADVTPKLNLESLDIDRETIISKGASGNSTGEYFMAKRIVMQEFTADSISVRANMDATGHASKAPAKDVIGYFGFGLLQRMGEVVIDFPNKVLYFKHQ
;
A
#
# COMPACT_ATOMS: atom_id res chain seq x y z
N MET A 1 10.13 35.13 53.92
CA MET A 1 11.54 35.58 53.80
C MET A 1 12.39 34.47 53.25
N LYS A 2 12.87 34.59 52.04
CA LYS A 2 14.20 34.18 51.51
C LYS A 2 14.19 34.42 50.01
N LYS A 3 15.01 35.41 49.63
CA LYS A 3 15.36 35.84 48.29
C LYS A 3 16.41 34.88 47.73
N TYR A 4 16.36 34.51 46.43
CA TYR A 4 17.50 34.12 45.59
C TYR A 4 17.22 34.61 44.17
N LEU A 5 17.88 35.44 43.74
CA LEU A 5 19.04 35.98 43.04
C LEU A 5 19.14 35.40 41.62
N ILE A 6 18.88 36.35 40.73
CA ILE A 6 19.05 36.24 39.23
C ILE A 6 20.54 36.42 38.93
N ILE A 7 21.12 35.55 38.11
CA ILE A 7 22.39 35.80 37.45
C ILE A 7 22.14 35.74 35.94
N ILE A 8 22.25 36.95 35.35
CA ILE A 8 22.33 37.17 33.90
C ILE A 8 23.81 37.07 33.53
N GLY A 9 24.14 36.15 32.64
CA GLY A 9 25.44 36.04 31.99
C GLY A 9 25.37 36.38 30.52
N LEU A 10 25.77 37.61 30.19
CA LEU A 10 26.05 38.10 28.84
C LEU A 10 27.49 37.73 28.46
N LEU A 11 27.68 37.05 27.34
CA LEU A 11 28.95 37.05 26.54
C LEU A 11 28.53 36.54 25.18
N GLY A 12 28.64 37.22 24.06
CA GLY A 12 29.79 37.92 23.56
C GLY A 12 29.95 37.43 22.14
N SER A 13 29.54 38.25 21.17
CA SER A 13 29.63 38.08 19.71
C SER A 13 31.08 37.88 19.25
N LEU A 14 31.31 36.82 18.43
CA LEU A 14 32.41 36.77 17.50
C LEU A 14 31.90 36.36 16.13
N LEU A 15 31.82 37.35 15.23
CA LEU A 15 31.71 37.11 13.79
C LEU A 15 33.04 36.50 13.32
N ALA A 16 32.94 35.31 12.76
CA ALA A 16 33.96 34.79 11.87
C ALA A 16 33.31 34.52 10.52
N CYS A 17 33.62 35.41 9.56
CA CYS A 17 33.42 35.12 8.14
C CYS A 17 34.38 33.99 7.75
N ALA A 18 33.85 32.84 7.42
CA ALA A 18 34.60 31.77 6.75
C ALA A 18 33.76 31.30 5.55
N GLY A 19 34.48 31.25 4.41
CA GLY A 19 33.99 31.07 3.05
C GLY A 19 32.97 29.96 2.83
N GLN A 20 32.13 30.17 1.83
CA GLN A 20 31.29 29.17 1.25
C GLN A 20 32.13 28.04 0.65
N PRO A 21 31.89 26.79 1.02
CA PRO A 21 32.32 25.67 0.18
C PRO A 21 31.26 25.47 -0.91
N SER A 22 31.72 25.58 -2.13
CA SER A 22 31.03 25.19 -3.35
C SER A 22 30.56 23.73 -3.31
N GLY A 23 29.29 23.52 -3.69
CA GLY A 23 28.85 22.28 -4.33
C GLY A 23 28.99 20.98 -3.54
N GLY A 24 28.24 20.80 -2.48
CA GLY A 24 28.02 19.50 -1.87
C GLY A 24 26.60 19.07 -2.15
N ASP A 25 26.46 17.92 -2.79
CA ASP A 25 25.22 17.20 -3.06
C ASP A 25 24.45 17.04 -1.74
N ALA A 26 23.46 17.91 -1.52
CA ALA A 26 22.59 17.83 -0.35
C ALA A 26 21.69 16.62 -0.54
N THR A 27 22.12 15.45 -0.09
CA THR A 27 21.28 14.29 0.14
C THR A 27 20.26 14.67 1.19
N ILE A 28 19.13 15.20 0.75
CA ILE A 28 17.95 15.37 1.59
C ILE A 28 17.34 13.96 1.78
N ARG A 29 18.01 13.12 2.55
CA ARG A 29 17.35 12.02 3.22
C ARG A 29 16.69 12.64 4.44
N SER A 30 15.37 12.52 4.54
CA SER A 30 14.70 12.72 5.82
C SER A 30 15.42 11.85 6.84
N ALA A 31 15.87 12.42 7.94
CA ALA A 31 16.53 11.67 9.00
C ALA A 31 15.53 10.88 9.86
N GLN A 32 14.24 11.01 9.60
CA GLN A 32 13.19 10.48 10.45
C GLN A 32 12.45 9.38 9.69
N LYS A 33 12.84 8.12 9.96
CA LYS A 33 12.07 6.95 9.53
C LYS A 33 11.00 6.62 10.57
N TYR A 34 9.81 6.29 10.10
CA TYR A 34 8.67 5.92 10.93
C TYR A 34 8.53 4.40 10.93
N PRO A 35 8.32 3.75 12.09
CA PRO A 35 8.08 2.33 12.13
C PRO A 35 6.72 2.02 11.50
N TYR A 36 6.63 0.88 10.83
CA TYR A 36 5.35 0.25 10.52
C TYR A 36 5.30 -1.13 11.17
N ARG A 37 4.10 -1.62 11.41
CA ARG A 37 3.87 -2.97 11.89
C ARG A 37 3.48 -3.86 10.73
N PHE A 38 3.90 -5.10 10.81
CA PHE A 38 3.53 -6.13 9.86
C PHE A 38 2.97 -7.30 10.64
N ASN A 39 1.76 -7.72 10.30
CA ASN A 39 1.15 -8.89 10.89
C ASN A 39 1.32 -10.09 9.95
N THR A 40 1.94 -11.16 10.42
CA THR A 40 2.18 -12.38 9.63
C THR A 40 0.91 -13.17 9.33
N TYR A 41 -0.15 -13.01 10.13
CA TYR A 41 -1.45 -13.67 9.91
C TYR A 41 -2.34 -12.91 8.94
N THR A 42 -2.23 -11.58 8.92
CA THR A 42 -2.87 -10.68 7.97
C THR A 42 -1.77 -9.79 7.40
N PRO A 43 -1.11 -10.22 6.31
CA PRO A 43 0.12 -9.57 5.85
C PRO A 43 -0.17 -8.21 5.21
N HIS A 44 -0.36 -7.21 6.05
CA HIS A 44 -0.58 -5.82 5.68
C HIS A 44 0.43 -4.91 6.38
N ILE A 45 0.69 -3.76 5.76
CA ILE A 45 1.47 -2.67 6.39
C ILE A 45 0.52 -1.83 7.24
N TYR A 46 0.81 -1.75 8.53
CA TYR A 46 0.07 -0.89 9.48
C TYR A 46 0.91 0.34 9.79
N VAL A 47 0.38 1.51 9.52
CA VAL A 47 1.02 2.80 9.80
C VAL A 47 0.26 3.55 10.87
N ASP A 48 1.00 4.23 11.76
CA ASP A 48 0.41 5.12 12.73
C ASP A 48 0.10 6.48 12.09
N ALA A 49 -1.05 7.03 12.42
CA ALA A 49 -1.57 8.28 11.88
C ALA A 49 -2.27 9.09 12.97
N PHE A 50 -2.63 10.32 12.66
CA PHE A 50 -3.51 11.13 13.48
C PHE A 50 -4.75 11.53 12.69
N LEU A 51 -5.92 11.33 13.29
CA LEU A 51 -7.19 11.86 12.81
C LEU A 51 -7.44 13.23 13.45
N ASN A 52 -7.80 14.21 12.63
CA ASN A 52 -8.09 15.57 13.07
C ASN A 52 -6.98 16.14 13.97
N ASP A 53 -5.72 15.92 13.57
CA ASP A 53 -4.48 16.41 14.19
C ASP A 53 -4.22 15.97 15.64
N SER A 54 -5.13 15.24 16.28
CA SER A 54 -5.02 14.92 17.72
C SER A 54 -5.29 13.48 18.09
N LEU A 55 -6.20 12.78 17.43
CA LEU A 55 -6.57 11.43 17.78
C LEU A 55 -5.63 10.43 17.10
N PRO A 56 -4.79 9.70 17.86
CA PRO A 56 -3.93 8.66 17.28
C PRO A 56 -4.77 7.50 16.75
N ILE A 57 -4.48 7.06 15.54
CA ILE A 57 -5.15 5.96 14.85
C ILE A 57 -4.15 5.05 14.17
N GLN A 58 -4.54 3.80 13.96
CA GLN A 58 -3.77 2.83 13.18
C GLN A 58 -4.48 2.48 11.88
N MET A 59 -3.77 2.62 10.77
CA MET A 59 -4.33 2.44 9.44
C MET A 59 -3.56 1.41 8.62
N VAL A 60 -4.28 0.62 7.83
CA VAL A 60 -3.68 -0.25 6.80
C VAL A 60 -3.31 0.61 5.59
N TYR A 61 -2.09 0.45 5.09
CA TYR A 61 -1.63 1.06 3.83
C TYR A 61 -2.08 0.20 2.64
N ASP A 62 -3.02 0.72 1.84
CA ASP A 62 -3.64 0.01 0.73
C ASP A 62 -3.80 0.90 -0.50
N CYS A 63 -2.88 0.78 -1.47
CA CYS A 63 -2.92 1.56 -2.71
C CYS A 63 -4.01 1.08 -3.71
N ALA A 64 -4.68 -0.03 -3.45
CA ALA A 64 -5.83 -0.50 -4.21
C ALA A 64 -7.16 0.03 -3.67
N ALA A 65 -7.21 0.47 -2.41
CA ALA A 65 -8.36 1.17 -1.86
C ALA A 65 -8.45 2.58 -2.48
N PRO A 66 -9.55 2.95 -3.15
CA PRO A 66 -9.64 4.25 -3.83
C PRO A 66 -9.67 5.43 -2.88
N PHE A 67 -10.24 5.26 -1.70
CA PHE A 67 -10.46 6.30 -0.69
C PHE A 67 -9.75 5.98 0.62
N VAL A 68 -9.63 6.96 1.50
CA VAL A 68 -9.40 6.72 2.92
C VAL A 68 -10.70 6.20 3.51
N TRP A 69 -10.61 5.17 4.34
CA TRP A 69 -11.75 4.58 5.07
C TRP A 69 -11.45 4.59 6.56
N LEU A 70 -12.48 4.79 7.38
CA LEU A 70 -12.42 4.55 8.82
C LEU A 70 -13.29 3.36 9.19
N ASP A 71 -12.92 2.64 10.24
CA ASP A 71 -13.74 1.54 10.74
C ASP A 71 -15.01 2.09 11.42
N SER A 72 -16.17 1.50 11.12
CA SER A 72 -17.45 1.96 11.66
C SER A 72 -17.52 1.88 13.20
N THR A 73 -16.89 0.85 13.79
CA THR A 73 -16.86 0.70 15.27
C THR A 73 -15.94 1.74 15.90
N PHE A 74 -14.81 2.06 15.24
CA PHE A 74 -13.93 3.12 15.68
C PHE A 74 -14.66 4.47 15.69
N VAL A 75 -15.36 4.80 14.60
CA VAL A 75 -16.11 6.04 14.49
C VAL A 75 -17.22 6.13 15.53
N ASP A 76 -17.96 5.04 15.73
CA ASP A 76 -19.04 4.98 16.73
C ASP A 76 -18.50 5.27 18.14
N ASN A 77 -17.38 4.66 18.51
CA ASN A 77 -16.80 4.80 19.83
C ASN A 77 -16.26 6.20 20.14
N HIS A 78 -15.84 6.97 19.12
CA HIS A 78 -15.20 8.28 19.34
C HIS A 78 -16.08 9.48 18.98
N TYR A 79 -16.98 9.32 18.03
CA TYR A 79 -17.77 10.42 17.46
C TYR A 79 -19.27 10.15 17.41
N GLY A 80 -19.71 8.91 17.76
CA GLY A 80 -21.05 8.44 17.46
C GLY A 80 -21.21 8.11 15.97
N TYR A 81 -21.83 6.98 15.66
CA TYR A 81 -22.02 6.53 14.27
C TYR A 81 -23.30 7.15 13.67
N GLU A 82 -23.41 8.49 13.73
CA GLU A 82 -24.52 9.23 13.15
C GLU A 82 -24.03 10.13 12.01
N SER A 83 -24.57 9.91 10.82
CA SER A 83 -24.33 10.73 9.65
C SER A 83 -25.50 10.63 8.70
N ASN A 84 -25.86 11.74 8.08
CA ASN A 84 -26.84 11.82 7.00
C ASN A 84 -26.20 11.55 5.62
N GLN A 85 -24.86 11.44 5.56
CA GLN A 85 -24.14 11.14 4.35
C GLN A 85 -23.93 9.64 4.20
N THR A 86 -24.06 9.15 3.00
CA THR A 86 -23.77 7.76 2.66
C THR A 86 -22.93 7.67 1.41
N MET A 87 -22.15 6.61 1.32
CA MET A 87 -21.30 6.31 0.17
C MET A 87 -21.42 4.84 -0.22
N ALA A 88 -21.36 4.57 -1.51
CA ALA A 88 -21.28 3.21 -2.00
C ALA A 88 -19.87 2.68 -1.76
N PHE A 89 -19.79 1.46 -1.25
CA PHE A 89 -18.57 0.74 -0.93
C PHE A 89 -18.60 -0.64 -1.56
N GLU A 90 -17.50 -1.03 -2.18
CA GLU A 90 -17.30 -2.38 -2.68
C GLU A 90 -15.83 -2.74 -2.52
N GLY A 91 -15.54 -3.89 -1.95
CA GLY A 91 -14.20 -4.44 -1.79
C GLY A 91 -14.10 -5.85 -2.36
N ILE A 92 -12.97 -6.51 -2.17
CA ILE A 92 -12.79 -7.91 -2.55
C ILE A 92 -13.72 -8.78 -1.69
N GLY A 93 -14.41 -9.72 -2.33
CA GLY A 93 -15.38 -10.63 -1.72
C GLY A 93 -16.65 -10.74 -2.55
N THR A 94 -17.56 -11.62 -2.13
CA THR A 94 -18.78 -11.99 -2.90
C THR A 94 -20.03 -11.25 -2.49
N SER A 95 -19.98 -10.40 -1.45
CA SER A 95 -21.16 -9.66 -0.95
C SER A 95 -21.58 -8.48 -1.83
N GLY A 96 -20.76 -8.11 -2.83
CA GLY A 96 -21.09 -7.03 -3.75
C GLY A 96 -21.06 -5.63 -3.12
N ARG A 97 -21.76 -4.70 -3.78
CA ARG A 97 -21.83 -3.28 -3.40
C ARG A 97 -22.68 -3.07 -2.16
N GLN A 98 -22.13 -2.35 -1.19
CA GLN A 98 -22.78 -1.97 0.06
C GLN A 98 -22.93 -0.45 0.11
N VAL A 99 -23.86 0.04 0.94
CA VAL A 99 -23.99 1.46 1.26
C VAL A 99 -23.59 1.65 2.71
N VAL A 100 -22.61 2.50 2.94
CA VAL A 100 -22.06 2.78 4.27
C VAL A 100 -22.21 4.25 4.62
N LYS A 101 -22.22 4.60 5.90
CA LYS A 101 -22.19 5.98 6.36
C LYS A 101 -20.85 6.63 5.98
N ALA A 102 -20.87 7.94 5.76
CA ALA A 102 -19.69 8.71 5.43
C ALA A 102 -19.66 10.01 6.24
N PHE A 103 -18.47 10.48 6.56
CA PHE A 103 -18.22 11.61 7.43
C PHE A 103 -17.45 12.69 6.67
N GLN A 104 -17.72 13.96 6.98
CA GLN A 104 -17.21 15.09 6.21
C GLN A 104 -16.13 15.86 6.96
N ASP A 105 -15.27 16.55 6.17
CA ASP A 105 -14.31 17.55 6.63
C ASP A 105 -13.32 17.06 7.68
N TRP A 106 -12.84 15.83 7.52
CA TRP A 106 -11.81 15.25 8.37
C TRP A 106 -10.44 15.27 7.69
N ASN A 107 -9.39 15.35 8.50
CA ASN A 107 -8.02 15.28 8.03
C ASN A 107 -7.29 14.08 8.64
N ILE A 108 -6.31 13.58 7.88
CA ILE A 108 -5.39 12.53 8.29
C ILE A 108 -3.96 13.04 8.17
N THR A 109 -3.17 12.85 9.22
CA THR A 109 -1.74 13.16 9.23
C THR A 109 -0.91 11.90 9.39
N ILE A 110 0.00 11.63 8.45
CA ILE A 110 0.93 10.49 8.46
C ILE A 110 2.34 11.00 8.20
N ALA A 111 3.29 10.63 9.04
CA ALA A 111 4.70 11.03 8.88
C ALA A 111 4.84 12.55 8.61
N GLY A 112 4.06 13.37 9.32
CA GLY A 112 4.02 14.82 9.17
C GLY A 112 3.33 15.36 7.90
N LYS A 113 2.80 14.49 7.04
CA LYS A 113 1.99 14.89 5.88
C LYS A 113 0.51 14.90 6.25
N ARG A 114 -0.11 16.08 6.20
CA ARG A 114 -1.52 16.30 6.50
C ARG A 114 -2.32 16.49 5.22
N GLU A 115 -3.40 15.74 5.11
CA GLU A 115 -4.34 15.82 3.99
C GLU A 115 -5.77 15.93 4.51
N GLU A 116 -6.57 16.78 3.87
CA GLU A 116 -7.99 16.97 4.16
C GLU A 116 -8.85 16.15 3.19
N PHE A 117 -9.92 15.56 3.73
CA PHE A 117 -10.85 14.74 2.97
C PHE A 117 -12.27 15.29 3.13
N PRO A 118 -12.91 15.70 2.03
CA PRO A 118 -14.27 16.21 2.08
C PRO A 118 -15.28 15.12 2.50
N ILE A 119 -14.94 13.86 2.29
CA ILE A 119 -15.77 12.71 2.69
C ILE A 119 -14.91 11.47 2.94
N ILE A 120 -15.17 10.81 4.06
CA ILE A 120 -14.55 9.54 4.45
C ILE A 120 -15.66 8.50 4.74
N PRO A 121 -15.78 7.43 3.97
CA PRO A 121 -16.72 6.34 4.26
C PRO A 121 -16.24 5.50 5.44
N ALA A 122 -17.19 4.95 6.21
CA ALA A 122 -16.92 4.13 7.39
C ALA A 122 -17.60 2.76 7.29
N PRO A 123 -17.03 1.81 6.51
CA PRO A 123 -17.47 0.43 6.50
C PRO A 123 -17.06 -0.32 7.78
N ASN A 124 -17.63 -1.49 8.01
CA ASN A 124 -17.17 -2.40 9.07
C ASN A 124 -15.89 -3.13 8.62
N LEU A 125 -14.72 -2.52 8.87
CA LEU A 125 -13.43 -3.08 8.50
C LEU A 125 -12.99 -4.20 9.44
N ARG A 126 -13.37 -4.16 10.73
CA ARG A 126 -13.01 -5.20 11.71
C ARG A 126 -13.63 -6.56 11.39
N SER A 127 -14.69 -6.59 10.58
CA SER A 127 -15.19 -7.85 10.07
C SER A 127 -14.24 -8.53 9.09
N THR A 128 -13.34 -7.78 8.47
CA THR A 128 -12.38 -8.25 7.46
C THR A 128 -11.00 -8.49 8.05
N PHE A 129 -10.53 -7.57 8.86
CA PHE A 129 -9.22 -7.63 9.49
C PHE A 129 -9.34 -8.27 10.87
N THR A 130 -8.46 -9.19 11.18
CA THR A 130 -8.45 -9.87 12.49
C THR A 130 -7.97 -8.95 13.61
N ASP A 131 -7.28 -7.86 13.27
CA ASP A 131 -6.75 -6.92 14.24
C ASP A 131 -7.64 -5.68 14.38
N SER A 132 -7.44 -4.99 15.51
CA SER A 132 -8.07 -3.69 15.75
C SER A 132 -7.41 -2.65 14.86
N ILE A 133 -7.98 -2.42 13.69
CA ILE A 133 -7.60 -1.29 12.83
C ILE A 133 -8.64 -0.20 12.98
N ASP A 134 -8.21 1.04 12.83
CA ASP A 134 -9.09 2.20 12.88
C ASP A 134 -9.45 2.69 11.48
N GLY A 135 -8.70 2.26 10.46
CA GLY A 135 -8.98 2.62 9.09
C GLY A 135 -8.03 2.04 8.05
N VAL A 136 -8.23 2.46 6.82
CA VAL A 136 -7.40 2.17 5.65
C VAL A 136 -7.00 3.48 5.00
N ILE A 137 -5.70 3.65 4.76
CA ILE A 137 -5.20 4.74 3.96
C ILE A 137 -5.18 4.32 2.50
N GLY A 138 -6.00 4.97 1.71
CA GLY A 138 -6.20 4.62 0.31
C GLY A 138 -5.45 5.53 -0.67
N LEU A 139 -5.63 5.20 -1.94
CA LEU A 139 -4.92 5.81 -3.07
C LEU A 139 -5.07 7.34 -3.15
N VAL A 140 -6.21 7.88 -2.70
CA VAL A 140 -6.46 9.34 -2.72
C VAL A 140 -5.45 10.12 -1.89
N PHE A 141 -4.89 9.52 -0.82
CA PHE A 141 -3.76 10.04 -0.06
C PHE A 141 -2.43 9.59 -0.69
N ILE A 142 -2.29 8.27 -0.90
CA ILE A 142 -1.03 7.61 -1.25
C ILE A 142 -0.43 8.18 -2.53
N LYS A 143 -1.23 8.39 -3.58
CA LYS A 143 -0.76 8.82 -4.91
C LYS A 143 -0.21 10.24 -4.98
N LYS A 144 -0.37 11.03 -3.93
CA LYS A 144 0.14 12.41 -3.86
C LYS A 144 1.60 12.47 -3.43
N HIS A 145 2.15 11.37 -2.91
CA HIS A 145 3.41 11.34 -2.19
C HIS A 145 4.41 10.35 -2.79
N VAL A 146 5.68 10.56 -2.44
CA VAL A 146 6.78 9.61 -2.67
C VAL A 146 6.99 8.83 -1.39
N TRP A 147 6.84 7.51 -1.44
CA TRP A 147 6.94 6.62 -0.28
C TRP A 147 8.24 5.83 -0.35
N GLU A 148 8.99 5.80 0.73
CA GLU A 148 10.12 4.90 0.93
C GLU A 148 9.72 3.82 1.93
N PHE A 149 9.97 2.54 1.60
CA PHE A 149 9.81 1.41 2.52
C PHE A 149 11.12 0.64 2.60
N ASP A 150 11.54 0.35 3.83
CA ASP A 150 12.63 -0.55 4.15
C ASP A 150 12.03 -1.76 4.87
N PHE A 151 11.93 -2.87 4.16
CA PHE A 151 11.32 -4.09 4.70
C PHE A 151 12.23 -4.81 5.69
N GLY A 152 13.54 -4.57 5.65
CA GLY A 152 14.49 -5.14 6.60
C GLY A 152 14.38 -4.52 7.99
N THR A 153 14.19 -3.22 8.06
CA THR A 153 14.03 -2.49 9.34
C THR A 153 12.58 -2.23 9.72
N GLN A 154 11.61 -2.63 8.87
CA GLN A 154 10.19 -2.35 9.03
C GLN A 154 9.92 -0.85 9.27
N SER A 155 10.47 -0.03 8.41
CA SER A 155 10.31 1.42 8.49
C SER A 155 9.91 2.04 7.15
N PHE A 156 9.27 3.19 7.21
CA PHE A 156 8.89 3.98 6.03
C PHE A 156 9.16 5.46 6.24
N ASP A 157 9.16 6.20 5.14
CA ASP A 157 9.15 7.66 5.13
C ASP A 157 8.31 8.18 3.95
N ILE A 158 7.87 9.43 4.05
CA ILE A 158 7.23 10.16 2.96
C ILE A 158 8.19 11.26 2.50
N LEU A 159 8.90 10.98 1.44
CA LEU A 159 9.96 11.82 0.92
C LEU A 159 9.40 13.06 0.20
N PRO A 160 10.10 14.21 0.27
CA PRO A 160 9.75 15.38 -0.53
C PRO A 160 9.99 15.15 -2.04
N ALA A 161 10.95 14.31 -2.39
CA ALA A 161 11.27 13.88 -3.74
C ALA A 161 12.11 12.59 -3.71
N VAL A 162 12.20 11.88 -4.84
CA VAL A 162 13.12 10.73 -4.98
C VAL A 162 14.55 11.23 -4.89
N PRO A 163 15.40 10.66 -4.02
CA PRO A 163 16.83 11.01 -3.95
C PRO A 163 17.57 10.71 -5.26
N ASP A 164 18.54 11.55 -5.61
CA ASP A 164 19.34 11.34 -6.83
C ASP A 164 20.13 10.04 -6.79
N SER A 165 20.58 9.62 -5.61
CA SER A 165 21.24 8.33 -5.41
C SER A 165 20.33 7.15 -5.76
N VAL A 166 19.04 7.23 -5.47
CA VAL A 166 18.03 6.22 -5.84
C VAL A 166 17.86 6.22 -7.36
N ARG A 167 17.62 7.38 -7.98
CA ARG A 167 17.43 7.47 -9.44
C ARG A 167 18.61 6.95 -10.25
N LYS A 168 19.83 7.11 -9.74
CA LYS A 168 21.06 6.71 -10.45
C LYS A 168 21.46 5.27 -10.24
N ASN A 169 21.14 4.69 -9.08
CA ASN A 169 21.75 3.43 -8.65
C ASN A 169 20.73 2.29 -8.39
N TRP A 170 19.43 2.56 -8.36
CA TRP A 170 18.43 1.56 -8.14
C TRP A 170 17.76 1.16 -9.45
N HIS A 171 17.26 -0.06 -9.50
CA HIS A 171 16.41 -0.50 -10.61
C HIS A 171 15.08 0.24 -10.60
N ALA A 172 14.47 0.37 -11.77
CA ALA A 172 13.22 1.08 -11.93
C ALA A 172 12.16 0.23 -12.62
N LEU A 173 10.94 0.25 -12.07
CA LEU A 173 9.75 -0.34 -12.65
C LEU A 173 8.78 0.79 -12.97
N LYS A 174 8.50 0.99 -14.25
CA LYS A 174 7.53 1.99 -14.70
C LYS A 174 6.12 1.50 -14.40
N LEU A 175 5.35 2.34 -13.70
CA LEU A 175 3.94 2.14 -13.43
C LEU A 175 3.09 2.90 -14.46
N PHE A 176 1.90 2.40 -14.74
CA PHE A 176 0.90 3.07 -15.56
C PHE A 176 -0.33 3.29 -14.70
N PHE A 177 -0.93 4.47 -14.77
CA PHE A 177 -2.14 4.74 -14.01
C PHE A 177 -3.37 4.55 -14.89
N ARG A 178 -4.33 3.75 -14.41
CA ARG A 178 -5.61 3.47 -15.09
C ARG A 178 -6.70 4.33 -14.45
N ASP A 179 -6.90 5.53 -14.96
CA ASP A 179 -7.77 6.57 -14.39
C ASP A 179 -9.20 6.09 -14.07
N LYS A 180 -9.83 5.36 -14.97
CA LYS A 180 -11.21 4.89 -14.80
C LYS A 180 -11.39 3.88 -13.67
N MET A 181 -10.31 3.31 -13.20
CA MET A 181 -10.32 2.25 -12.19
C MET A 181 -9.54 2.58 -10.94
N TYR A 182 -8.83 3.70 -10.93
CA TYR A 182 -8.01 4.14 -9.80
C TYR A 182 -6.95 3.12 -9.38
N TYR A 183 -6.28 2.46 -10.35
CA TYR A 183 -5.18 1.55 -10.09
C TYR A 183 -3.91 1.95 -10.82
N PHE A 184 -2.77 1.70 -10.17
CA PHE A 184 -1.49 1.59 -10.85
C PHE A 184 -1.32 0.17 -11.37
N GLU A 185 -0.66 0.01 -12.51
CA GLU A 185 -0.42 -1.27 -13.16
C GLU A 185 0.98 -1.34 -13.75
N ALA A 186 1.51 -2.55 -13.89
CA ALA A 186 2.78 -2.82 -14.55
C ALA A 186 2.68 -4.05 -15.45
N PRO A 187 3.39 -4.07 -16.60
CA PRO A 187 3.49 -5.25 -17.45
C PRO A 187 4.26 -6.36 -16.75
N ALA A 188 3.78 -7.59 -16.89
CA ALA A 188 4.37 -8.77 -16.28
C ALA A 188 4.23 -10.01 -17.15
N THR A 189 5.13 -10.96 -16.97
CA THR A 189 5.02 -12.34 -17.44
C THR A 189 5.19 -13.29 -16.27
N LEU A 190 4.15 -14.07 -15.98
CA LEU A 190 4.18 -15.12 -14.98
C LEU A 190 4.47 -16.45 -15.67
N PHE A 191 5.50 -17.14 -15.24
CA PHE A 191 5.83 -18.51 -15.62
C PHE A 191 5.34 -19.42 -14.50
N VAL A 192 4.26 -20.15 -14.74
CA VAL A 192 3.77 -21.15 -13.79
C VAL A 192 4.75 -22.33 -13.75
N THR A 193 5.17 -22.79 -14.95
CA THR A 193 6.23 -23.78 -15.18
C THR A 193 7.17 -23.24 -16.27
N ASP A 194 8.12 -24.03 -16.75
CA ASP A 194 8.96 -23.68 -17.90
C ASP A 194 8.17 -23.50 -19.20
N SER A 195 7.11 -24.28 -19.36
CA SER A 195 6.31 -24.34 -20.60
C SER A 195 5.01 -23.54 -20.51
N VAL A 196 4.47 -23.32 -19.31
CA VAL A 196 3.20 -22.63 -19.10
C VAL A 196 3.42 -21.23 -18.54
N LYS A 197 3.04 -20.23 -19.30
CA LYS A 197 3.16 -18.81 -18.91
C LYS A 197 1.96 -17.99 -19.36
N ILE A 198 1.76 -16.87 -18.68
CA ILE A 198 0.79 -15.85 -19.04
C ILE A 198 1.44 -14.47 -18.97
N SER A 199 1.18 -13.65 -19.96
CA SER A 199 1.65 -12.25 -19.99
C SER A 199 0.47 -11.29 -20.00
N GLY A 200 0.64 -10.17 -19.34
CA GLY A 200 -0.35 -9.12 -19.28
C GLY A 200 0.09 -8.03 -18.30
N LYS A 201 -0.86 -7.30 -17.76
CA LYS A 201 -0.62 -6.28 -16.74
C LYS A 201 -1.14 -6.77 -15.39
N LEU A 202 -0.42 -6.47 -14.36
CA LEU A 202 -0.81 -6.67 -12.98
C LEU A 202 -1.15 -5.32 -12.34
N LEU A 203 -2.28 -5.24 -11.66
CA LEU A 203 -2.66 -4.10 -10.86
C LEU A 203 -1.89 -4.10 -9.55
N PHE A 204 -1.45 -2.94 -9.09
CA PHE A 204 -0.71 -2.82 -7.84
C PHE A 204 -1.67 -2.73 -6.66
N ASP A 205 -1.55 -3.66 -5.72
CA ASP A 205 -2.40 -3.80 -4.53
C ASP A 205 -1.56 -4.07 -3.28
N SER A 206 -1.14 -3.03 -2.58
CA SER A 206 -0.38 -3.17 -1.34
C SER A 206 -1.21 -3.68 -0.15
N GLY A 207 -2.53 -3.69 -0.27
CA GLY A 207 -3.45 -4.33 0.68
C GLY A 207 -3.54 -5.85 0.53
N MET A 208 -2.86 -6.44 -0.45
CA MET A 208 -2.82 -7.87 -0.68
C MET A 208 -1.49 -8.45 -0.18
N GLY A 209 -1.57 -9.45 0.71
CA GLY A 209 -0.39 -10.02 1.36
C GLY A 209 0.39 -11.06 0.54
N THR A 210 -0.22 -11.67 -0.50
CA THR A 210 0.47 -12.62 -1.39
C THR A 210 1.30 -11.88 -2.44
N ASP A 211 2.20 -12.62 -3.14
CA ASP A 211 2.93 -12.02 -4.26
C ASP A 211 1.97 -11.63 -5.39
N LEU A 212 1.12 -12.58 -5.81
CA LEU A 212 0.17 -12.39 -6.91
C LEU A 212 -1.23 -12.94 -6.60
N CYS A 213 -2.25 -12.30 -7.20
CA CYS A 213 -3.60 -12.84 -7.30
C CYS A 213 -4.10 -12.72 -8.74
N LEU A 214 -4.52 -13.83 -9.36
CA LEU A 214 -5.08 -13.85 -10.69
C LEU A 214 -6.61 -13.71 -10.66
N PHE A 215 -7.18 -13.07 -11.67
CA PHE A 215 -8.63 -13.01 -11.83
C PHE A 215 -9.23 -14.37 -12.18
N ALA A 216 -10.46 -14.64 -11.74
CA ALA A 216 -11.11 -15.93 -11.97
C ALA A 216 -11.36 -16.22 -13.46
N ASP A 217 -11.57 -15.21 -14.29
CA ASP A 217 -11.73 -15.37 -15.75
C ASP A 217 -10.39 -15.52 -16.49
N VAL A 218 -9.28 -15.30 -15.80
CA VAL A 218 -7.91 -15.51 -16.32
C VAL A 218 -7.37 -16.89 -15.95
N THR A 219 -7.67 -17.39 -14.76
CA THR A 219 -7.20 -18.67 -14.22
C THR A 219 -7.39 -19.85 -15.19
N PRO A 220 -8.53 -20.04 -15.88
CA PRO A 220 -8.73 -21.16 -16.81
C PRO A 220 -7.75 -21.18 -17.99
N LYS A 221 -7.17 -20.05 -18.37
CA LYS A 221 -6.19 -19.96 -19.45
C LYS A 221 -4.89 -20.68 -19.13
N LEU A 222 -4.62 -20.95 -17.87
CA LEU A 222 -3.43 -21.65 -17.41
C LEU A 222 -3.59 -23.18 -17.40
N ASN A 223 -4.83 -23.69 -17.49
CA ASN A 223 -5.14 -25.13 -17.43
C ASN A 223 -4.42 -25.83 -16.24
N LEU A 224 -4.53 -25.24 -15.05
CA LEU A 224 -3.79 -25.67 -13.86
C LEU A 224 -4.00 -27.14 -13.52
N GLU A 225 -5.18 -27.70 -13.84
CA GLU A 225 -5.50 -29.10 -13.58
C GLU A 225 -4.60 -30.10 -14.36
N SER A 226 -4.07 -29.65 -15.49
CA SER A 226 -3.16 -30.49 -16.31
C SER A 226 -1.71 -30.41 -15.87
N LEU A 227 -1.38 -29.57 -14.88
CA LEU A 227 -0.02 -29.34 -14.42
C LEU A 227 0.29 -30.19 -13.19
N ASP A 228 1.51 -30.74 -13.16
CA ASP A 228 2.06 -31.42 -11.99
C ASP A 228 2.64 -30.36 -11.01
N ILE A 229 1.74 -29.65 -10.33
CA ILE A 229 2.06 -28.63 -9.31
C ILE A 229 1.16 -28.83 -8.10
N ASP A 230 1.73 -28.65 -6.91
CA ASP A 230 0.97 -28.67 -5.67
C ASP A 230 0.02 -27.47 -5.62
N ARG A 231 -1.26 -27.74 -5.32
CA ARG A 231 -2.30 -26.71 -5.19
C ARG A 231 -3.12 -26.94 -3.94
N GLU A 232 -3.49 -25.87 -3.29
CA GLU A 232 -4.33 -25.88 -2.11
C GLU A 232 -5.53 -24.94 -2.31
N THR A 233 -6.73 -25.43 -2.03
CA THR A 233 -7.93 -24.56 -2.01
C THR A 233 -7.90 -23.72 -0.75
N ILE A 234 -7.97 -22.39 -0.93
CA ILE A 234 -7.96 -21.43 0.16
C ILE A 234 -9.22 -20.53 0.13
N ILE A 235 -9.63 -20.13 1.32
CA ILE A 235 -10.66 -19.11 1.50
C ILE A 235 -9.98 -17.87 2.07
N SER A 236 -10.08 -16.76 1.35
CA SER A 236 -9.58 -15.46 1.80
C SER A 236 -10.74 -14.57 2.20
N LYS A 237 -10.49 -13.68 3.13
CA LYS A 237 -11.45 -12.71 3.61
C LYS A 237 -11.09 -11.32 3.04
N GLY A 238 -12.03 -10.71 2.38
CA GLY A 238 -11.90 -9.36 1.84
C GLY A 238 -12.93 -8.41 2.43
N ALA A 239 -12.87 -7.14 2.07
CA ALA A 239 -13.76 -6.12 2.61
C ALA A 239 -15.24 -6.28 2.22
N SER A 240 -15.55 -7.10 1.23
CA SER A 240 -16.92 -7.49 0.84
C SER A 240 -17.18 -8.99 1.02
N GLY A 241 -16.59 -9.63 2.04
CA GLY A 241 -16.84 -11.02 2.39
C GLY A 241 -15.74 -11.98 1.94
N ASN A 242 -16.06 -13.27 1.95
CA ASN A 242 -15.12 -14.31 1.60
C ASN A 242 -14.95 -14.43 0.08
N SER A 243 -13.79 -14.92 -0.34
CA SER A 243 -13.54 -15.35 -1.71
C SER A 243 -12.71 -16.64 -1.73
N THR A 244 -13.00 -17.52 -2.69
CA THR A 244 -12.37 -18.83 -2.85
C THR A 244 -11.32 -18.76 -3.95
N GLY A 245 -10.20 -19.43 -3.75
CA GLY A 245 -9.14 -19.54 -4.75
C GLY A 245 -8.28 -20.76 -4.53
N GLU A 246 -7.42 -21.04 -5.51
CA GLU A 246 -6.33 -22.01 -5.39
C GLU A 246 -5.02 -21.27 -5.13
N TYR A 247 -4.25 -21.77 -4.20
CA TYR A 247 -2.90 -21.30 -3.91
C TYR A 247 -1.90 -22.28 -4.48
N PHE A 248 -0.87 -21.77 -5.15
CA PHE A 248 0.24 -22.56 -5.67
C PHE A 248 1.51 -21.71 -5.79
N MET A 249 2.64 -22.38 -5.95
CA MET A 249 3.92 -21.75 -6.22
C MET A 249 4.20 -21.78 -7.73
N ALA A 250 4.26 -20.59 -8.34
CA ALA A 250 4.71 -20.45 -9.71
C ALA A 250 6.23 -20.34 -9.78
N LYS A 251 6.81 -20.77 -10.89
CA LYS A 251 8.25 -20.83 -11.08
C LYS A 251 8.90 -19.46 -11.01
N ARG A 252 8.35 -18.47 -11.75
CA ARG A 252 9.02 -17.17 -11.92
C ARG A 252 8.03 -16.07 -12.33
N ILE A 253 8.32 -14.84 -11.92
CA ILE A 253 7.76 -13.61 -12.51
C ILE A 253 8.85 -12.75 -13.14
N VAL A 254 8.51 -12.11 -14.24
CA VAL A 254 9.34 -11.07 -14.88
C VAL A 254 8.49 -9.82 -15.04
N MET A 255 8.96 -8.70 -14.49
CA MET A 255 8.33 -7.38 -14.56
C MET A 255 9.41 -6.33 -14.91
N GLN A 256 9.56 -6.02 -16.20
CA GLN A 256 10.63 -5.10 -16.67
C GLN A 256 12.03 -5.56 -16.16
N GLU A 257 12.68 -4.76 -15.30
CA GLU A 257 13.99 -5.10 -14.73
C GLU A 257 13.92 -6.03 -13.51
N PHE A 258 12.72 -6.27 -12.98
CA PHE A 258 12.53 -7.16 -11.83
C PHE A 258 12.25 -8.59 -12.25
N THR A 259 12.95 -9.53 -11.63
CA THR A 259 12.72 -10.96 -11.77
C THR A 259 12.78 -11.63 -10.42
N ALA A 260 11.84 -12.51 -10.13
CA ALA A 260 11.86 -13.33 -8.92
C ALA A 260 11.35 -14.74 -9.21
N ASP A 261 11.95 -15.72 -8.52
CA ASP A 261 11.56 -17.14 -8.59
C ASP A 261 10.68 -17.52 -7.40
N SER A 262 10.01 -18.67 -7.49
CA SER A 262 9.17 -19.23 -6.42
C SER A 262 8.10 -18.23 -5.94
N ILE A 263 7.21 -17.84 -6.84
CA ILE A 263 6.19 -16.84 -6.62
C ILE A 263 4.93 -17.45 -6.05
N SER A 264 4.45 -16.94 -4.92
CA SER A 264 3.17 -17.33 -4.35
C SER A 264 2.02 -16.73 -5.16
N VAL A 265 1.18 -17.60 -5.71
CA VAL A 265 0.05 -17.20 -6.56
C VAL A 265 -1.25 -17.67 -5.94
N ARG A 266 -2.19 -16.77 -5.81
CA ARG A 266 -3.58 -17.07 -5.58
C ARG A 266 -4.34 -16.96 -6.90
N ALA A 267 -4.88 -18.05 -7.40
CA ALA A 267 -5.78 -18.06 -8.55
C ALA A 267 -7.23 -17.97 -8.03
N ASN A 268 -7.90 -16.86 -8.27
CA ASN A 268 -9.27 -16.68 -7.82
C ASN A 268 -10.23 -17.59 -8.62
N MET A 269 -11.22 -18.18 -7.93
CA MET A 269 -12.18 -19.12 -8.53
C MET A 269 -13.61 -18.59 -8.48
N ASP A 270 -13.88 -17.51 -7.77
CA ASP A 270 -15.22 -16.98 -7.60
C ASP A 270 -15.82 -16.48 -8.93
N ALA A 271 -17.03 -16.91 -9.23
CA ALA A 271 -17.77 -16.45 -10.42
C ALA A 271 -18.34 -15.04 -10.26
N THR A 272 -18.36 -14.51 -9.03
CA THR A 272 -18.94 -13.21 -8.67
C THR A 272 -17.98 -12.43 -7.79
N GLY A 273 -18.22 -11.13 -7.65
CA GLY A 273 -17.40 -10.24 -6.83
C GLY A 273 -16.27 -9.56 -7.60
N HIS A 274 -15.54 -8.70 -6.90
CA HIS A 274 -14.59 -7.76 -7.50
C HIS A 274 -13.41 -8.43 -8.24
N ALA A 275 -12.95 -9.59 -7.76
CA ALA A 275 -11.84 -10.33 -8.38
C ALA A 275 -12.28 -11.42 -9.37
N SER A 276 -13.59 -11.51 -9.69
CA SER A 276 -14.09 -12.54 -10.59
C SER A 276 -13.73 -12.30 -12.05
N LYS A 277 -13.65 -11.03 -12.46
CA LYS A 277 -13.45 -10.64 -13.85
C LYS A 277 -12.39 -9.57 -14.00
N ALA A 278 -11.45 -9.84 -14.89
CA ALA A 278 -10.44 -8.86 -15.25
C ALA A 278 -11.09 -7.58 -15.83
N PRO A 279 -10.67 -6.40 -15.38
CA PRO A 279 -11.25 -5.12 -15.79
C PRO A 279 -10.96 -4.76 -17.24
N ALA A 280 -9.96 -5.39 -17.85
CA ALA A 280 -9.60 -5.25 -19.24
C ALA A 280 -8.91 -6.52 -19.73
N LYS A 281 -8.93 -6.76 -21.05
CA LYS A 281 -8.38 -7.98 -21.68
C LYS A 281 -6.87 -8.18 -21.44
N ASP A 282 -6.14 -7.07 -21.24
CA ASP A 282 -4.70 -7.04 -21.01
C ASP A 282 -4.31 -7.13 -19.52
N VAL A 283 -5.29 -7.15 -18.61
CA VAL A 283 -5.07 -7.29 -17.16
C VAL A 283 -5.26 -8.74 -16.75
N ILE A 284 -4.31 -9.29 -16.00
CA ILE A 284 -4.32 -10.69 -15.60
C ILE A 284 -4.53 -10.91 -14.10
N GLY A 285 -4.26 -9.91 -13.27
CA GLY A 285 -4.35 -10.03 -11.81
C GLY A 285 -3.82 -8.81 -11.08
N TYR A 286 -3.46 -9.05 -9.83
CA TYR A 286 -2.83 -8.09 -8.93
C TYR A 286 -1.44 -8.56 -8.53
N PHE A 287 -0.52 -7.61 -8.25
CA PHE A 287 0.69 -7.89 -7.49
C PHE A 287 0.63 -7.15 -6.15
N GLY A 288 1.06 -7.86 -5.11
CA GLY A 288 0.86 -7.44 -3.74
C GLY A 288 2.11 -7.12 -2.97
N PHE A 289 1.90 -6.94 -1.67
CA PHE A 289 2.94 -6.65 -0.70
C PHE A 289 4.05 -7.72 -0.66
N GLY A 290 3.69 -9.02 -0.79
CA GLY A 290 4.68 -10.10 -0.84
C GLY A 290 5.73 -9.86 -1.91
N LEU A 291 5.32 -9.39 -3.09
CA LEU A 291 6.25 -9.10 -4.17
C LEU A 291 7.13 -7.88 -3.89
N LEU A 292 6.59 -6.84 -3.22
CA LEU A 292 7.38 -5.68 -2.79
C LEU A 292 8.48 -6.07 -1.81
N GLN A 293 8.20 -6.97 -0.86
CA GLN A 293 9.19 -7.45 0.10
C GLN A 293 10.40 -8.11 -0.60
N ARG A 294 10.17 -8.80 -1.73
CA ARG A 294 11.23 -9.41 -2.53
C ARG A 294 12.11 -8.40 -3.26
N MET A 295 11.63 -7.18 -3.42
CA MET A 295 12.39 -6.07 -4.01
C MET A 295 13.36 -5.42 -3.00
N GLY A 296 13.25 -5.75 -1.70
CA GLY A 296 14.09 -5.19 -0.64
C GLY A 296 13.66 -3.78 -0.24
N GLU A 297 14.58 -2.81 -0.25
CA GLU A 297 14.21 -1.40 -0.10
C GLU A 297 13.51 -0.89 -1.36
N VAL A 298 12.40 -0.17 -1.22
CA VAL A 298 11.66 0.41 -2.35
C VAL A 298 11.37 1.89 -2.15
N VAL A 299 11.40 2.65 -3.23
CA VAL A 299 10.88 4.02 -3.28
C VAL A 299 9.80 4.09 -4.36
N ILE A 300 8.57 4.40 -3.95
CA ILE A 300 7.41 4.46 -4.84
C ILE A 300 7.08 5.93 -5.12
N ASP A 301 7.44 6.40 -6.29
CA ASP A 301 7.12 7.73 -6.79
C ASP A 301 5.78 7.68 -7.54
N PHE A 302 4.69 7.72 -6.78
CA PHE A 302 3.36 7.69 -7.38
C PHE A 302 3.08 8.90 -8.31
N PRO A 303 3.48 10.14 -7.96
CA PRO A 303 3.33 11.28 -8.85
C PRO A 303 3.97 11.06 -10.24
N ASN A 304 5.18 10.49 -10.28
CA ASN A 304 5.90 10.21 -11.53
C ASN A 304 5.69 8.79 -12.05
N LYS A 305 4.95 7.95 -11.33
CA LYS A 305 4.58 6.58 -11.74
C LYS A 305 5.79 5.68 -11.91
N VAL A 306 6.72 5.71 -10.97
CA VAL A 306 7.93 4.87 -10.95
C VAL A 306 8.07 4.23 -9.58
N LEU A 307 8.34 2.92 -9.58
CA LEU A 307 8.74 2.19 -8.40
C LEU A 307 10.23 1.87 -8.56
N TYR A 308 11.04 2.42 -7.68
CA TYR A 308 12.47 2.12 -7.57
C TYR A 308 12.68 1.03 -6.53
N PHE A 309 13.62 0.12 -6.79
CA PHE A 309 13.93 -0.95 -5.86
C PHE A 309 15.42 -1.26 -5.87
N LYS A 310 15.89 -1.69 -4.70
CA LYS A 310 17.28 -2.09 -4.52
C LYS A 310 17.31 -3.61 -4.55
N HIS A 311 17.70 -4.17 -5.70
CA HIS A 311 17.86 -5.61 -5.82
C HIS A 311 18.90 -6.09 -4.80
N GLN A 312 18.54 -7.15 -4.04
CA GLN A 312 19.49 -7.86 -3.18
C GLN A 312 20.31 -8.84 -3.99
#